data_1eb96e0d87990a72aa5dd186a0e72ad3
#
_entry.id   1eb96e0d87990a72aa5dd186a0e72ad3
#
_cell.length_a   1.000
_cell.length_b   1.000
_cell.length_c   1.000
_cell.angle_alpha   90.00
_cell.angle_beta   90.00
_cell.angle_gamma   90.00
#
_symmetry.space_group_name_H-M   'P 1'
#
loop_
_entity.id
_entity.type
_entity.pdbx_description
1 polymer ?
#
loop_
_entity_poly.entity_id
_entity_poly.type
_entity_poly.pdbx_seq_one_letter_code
_entity_poly.pdbx_strand_id
1 'polypeptide(L)'
;MIGRRGNSDKRLATRLSRSNHGSATIVIDTREQEPYSFDPRLAAAVRRALPAGDYSVAGLDERVAVERKTLDDFVSTVIHSRSRFRDELQKLSGYRAACVVVEAGVLDVLLHRYRGDAHPNAVLGNALSIVLDFRDPVFFCGNRQAACQFVQAYLLAA
;
A
#
# COMPACT_ATOMS: atom_id res chain seq x y z
N MET A 1 5.08 5.48 -40.68
CA MET A 1 4.13 4.64 -39.90
C MET A 1 4.17 5.04 -38.43
N ILE A 2 3.31 5.94 -38.05
CA ILE A 2 3.13 6.39 -36.65
C ILE A 2 1.70 6.06 -36.29
N GLY A 3 1.48 5.06 -35.48
CA GLY A 3 0.14 4.71 -35.09
C GLY A 3 0.05 3.94 -33.77
N ARG A 4 -0.80 4.43 -32.88
CA ARG A 4 -1.36 3.77 -31.69
C ARG A 4 -0.63 3.94 -30.35
N ARG A 5 -0.43 5.18 -29.89
CA ARG A 5 -0.20 5.45 -28.46
C ARG A 5 -1.40 6.06 -27.71
N GLY A 6 -2.56 6.25 -28.36
CA GLY A 6 -3.67 7.04 -27.81
C GLY A 6 -4.71 6.29 -26.97
N ASN A 7 -4.67 4.97 -26.85
CA ASN A 7 -5.79 4.23 -26.24
C ASN A 7 -5.51 3.72 -24.82
N SER A 8 -4.24 3.57 -24.41
CA SER A 8 -3.86 3.14 -23.07
C SER A 8 -4.04 4.27 -22.06
N ASP A 9 -3.66 5.49 -22.40
CA ASP A 9 -3.73 6.65 -21.50
C ASP A 9 -5.18 7.04 -21.16
N LYS A 10 -6.08 6.89 -22.11
CA LYS A 10 -7.52 7.12 -21.88
C LYS A 10 -8.14 6.08 -20.97
N ARG A 11 -7.68 4.83 -20.99
CA ARG A 11 -8.18 3.77 -20.12
C ARG A 11 -7.71 3.94 -18.67
N LEU A 12 -6.48 4.40 -18.44
CA LEU A 12 -5.97 4.71 -17.10
C LEU A 12 -6.68 5.94 -16.51
N ALA A 13 -6.76 7.04 -17.26
CA ALA A 13 -7.48 8.24 -16.84
C ALA A 13 -8.97 7.95 -16.57
N THR A 14 -9.59 7.06 -17.35
CA THR A 14 -10.97 6.65 -17.16
C THR A 14 -11.18 5.74 -15.94
N ARG A 15 -10.20 4.96 -15.52
CA ARG A 15 -10.29 4.19 -14.26
C ARG A 15 -10.28 5.09 -13.03
N LEU A 16 -9.46 6.14 -13.04
CA LEU A 16 -9.41 7.12 -11.94
C LEU A 16 -10.62 8.09 -11.96
N SER A 17 -11.24 8.32 -13.12
CA SER A 17 -12.40 9.22 -13.25
C SER A 17 -13.77 8.52 -13.21
N ARG A 18 -13.80 7.18 -13.35
CA ARG A 18 -15.02 6.36 -13.28
C ARG A 18 -15.21 5.68 -11.92
N SER A 19 -14.61 6.15 -10.86
CA SER A 19 -15.13 5.83 -9.54
C SER A 19 -16.54 6.42 -9.48
N ASN A 20 -17.49 5.54 -9.75
CA ASN A 20 -18.91 5.78 -9.51
C ASN A 20 -19.01 6.33 -8.10
N HIS A 21 -19.37 7.60 -7.92
CA HIS A 21 -19.43 8.30 -6.63
C HIS A 21 -20.62 7.80 -5.77
N GLY A 22 -20.92 6.52 -5.86
CA GLY A 22 -21.82 5.79 -4.98
C GLY A 22 -21.02 5.18 -3.85
N SER A 23 -20.80 5.97 -2.79
CA SER A 23 -20.55 5.54 -1.39
C SER A 23 -19.55 4.41 -1.15
N ALA A 24 -18.35 4.41 -1.75
CA ALA A 24 -17.28 3.57 -1.25
C ALA A 24 -16.92 3.99 0.18
N THR A 25 -16.85 3.04 1.09
CA THR A 25 -16.44 3.29 2.48
C THR A 25 -15.09 2.62 2.71
N ILE A 26 -14.09 3.42 3.07
CA ILE A 26 -12.79 2.90 3.47
C ILE A 26 -12.90 2.33 4.87
N VAL A 27 -12.39 1.12 5.07
CA VAL A 27 -12.28 0.50 6.38
C VAL A 27 -10.86 0.67 6.89
N ILE A 28 -10.74 1.20 8.09
CA ILE A 28 -9.49 1.37 8.82
C ILE A 28 -9.44 0.32 9.92
N ASP A 29 -8.39 -0.50 9.96
CA ASP A 29 -8.23 -1.51 11.00
C ASP A 29 -8.20 -0.88 12.39
N THR A 30 -8.83 -1.54 13.36
CA THR A 30 -8.86 -1.05 14.75
C THR A 30 -7.49 -1.04 15.41
N ARG A 31 -6.52 -1.81 14.92
CA ARG A 31 -5.14 -1.87 15.40
C ARG A 31 -4.26 -0.73 14.85
N GLU A 32 -4.71 -0.04 13.76
CA GLU A 32 -3.98 1.10 13.23
C GLU A 32 -4.02 2.27 14.23
N GLN A 33 -2.85 2.65 14.76
CA GLN A 33 -2.72 3.66 15.81
C GLN A 33 -2.62 5.08 15.26
N GLU A 34 -2.09 5.23 14.05
CA GLU A 34 -1.91 6.51 13.35
C GLU A 34 -2.62 6.51 11.99
N PRO A 35 -3.96 6.40 11.97
CA PRO A 35 -4.70 6.27 10.72
C PRO A 35 -4.56 7.52 9.83
N TYR A 36 -4.67 7.30 8.53
CA TYR A 36 -4.78 8.40 7.57
C TYR A 36 -6.09 9.15 7.71
N SER A 37 -6.02 10.46 7.50
CA SER A 37 -7.19 11.32 7.32
C SER A 37 -7.52 11.40 5.83
N PHE A 38 -8.39 10.53 5.37
CA PHE A 38 -8.84 10.51 3.97
C PHE A 38 -9.75 11.69 3.64
N ASP A 39 -9.77 12.08 2.36
CA ASP A 39 -10.70 13.13 1.88
C ASP A 39 -12.15 12.62 1.93
N PRO A 40 -13.00 13.17 2.81
CA PRO A 40 -14.37 12.68 3.00
C PRO A 40 -15.27 12.98 1.79
N ARG A 41 -14.83 13.86 0.88
CA ARG A 41 -15.56 14.14 -0.37
C ARG A 41 -15.45 12.97 -1.36
N LEU A 42 -14.41 12.14 -1.23
CA LEU A 42 -14.15 11.00 -2.12
C LEU A 42 -14.65 9.68 -1.53
N ALA A 43 -14.57 9.49 -0.22
CA ALA A 43 -15.04 8.29 0.47
C ALA A 43 -15.31 8.56 1.94
N ALA A 44 -16.31 7.90 2.50
CA ALA A 44 -16.45 7.79 3.95
C ALA A 44 -15.36 6.87 4.52
N ALA A 45 -15.06 6.99 5.81
CA ALA A 45 -14.15 6.10 6.52
C ALA A 45 -14.78 5.59 7.81
N VAL A 46 -14.59 4.30 8.10
CA VAL A 46 -15.06 3.65 9.33
C VAL A 46 -13.93 2.82 9.95
N ARG A 47 -13.96 2.66 11.27
CA ARG A 47 -13.02 1.78 11.97
C ARG A 47 -13.67 0.45 12.27
N ARG A 48 -13.01 -0.63 11.86
CA ARG A 48 -13.45 -2.01 12.07
C ARG A 48 -12.25 -2.95 11.99
N ALA A 49 -12.29 -4.08 12.71
CA ALA A 49 -11.24 -5.09 12.60
C ALA A 49 -11.18 -5.66 11.18
N LEU A 50 -9.99 -5.77 10.62
CA LEU A 50 -9.70 -6.37 9.32
C LEU A 50 -8.99 -7.72 9.49
N PRO A 51 -9.21 -8.70 8.59
CA PRO A 51 -8.49 -9.97 8.59
C PRO A 51 -6.99 -9.80 8.31
N ALA A 52 -6.63 -8.84 7.45
CA ALA A 52 -5.25 -8.50 7.11
C ALA A 52 -5.14 -7.04 6.64
N GLY A 53 -3.95 -6.46 6.80
CA GLY A 53 -3.65 -5.08 6.43
C GLY A 53 -4.24 -4.04 7.37
N ASP A 54 -3.97 -2.78 7.07
CA ASP A 54 -4.41 -1.63 7.86
C ASP A 54 -5.63 -0.93 7.25
N TYR A 55 -5.80 -1.05 5.93
CA TYR A 55 -6.89 -0.42 5.19
C TYR A 55 -7.52 -1.37 4.18
N SER A 56 -8.83 -1.24 4.00
CA SER A 56 -9.60 -1.98 3.00
C SER A 56 -10.80 -1.16 2.51
N VAL A 57 -11.68 -1.77 1.74
CA VAL A 57 -12.97 -1.21 1.30
C VAL A 57 -14.10 -2.07 1.87
N ALA A 58 -15.14 -1.45 2.40
CA ALA A 58 -16.28 -2.14 2.97
C ALA A 58 -16.91 -3.12 1.95
N GLY A 59 -17.08 -4.36 2.36
CA GLY A 59 -17.54 -5.45 1.50
C GLY A 59 -16.46 -6.15 0.68
N LEU A 60 -15.20 -5.68 0.77
CA LEU A 60 -14.02 -6.28 0.12
C LEU A 60 -12.90 -6.62 1.12
N ASP A 61 -13.23 -6.77 2.40
CA ASP A 61 -12.30 -6.91 3.52
C ASP A 61 -11.35 -8.12 3.39
N GLU A 62 -11.73 -9.15 2.67
CA GLU A 62 -10.93 -10.34 2.39
C GLU A 62 -10.39 -10.38 0.95
N ARG A 63 -10.52 -9.29 0.22
CA ARG A 63 -10.16 -9.22 -1.21
C ARG A 63 -9.28 -8.04 -1.57
N VAL A 64 -9.32 -6.98 -0.77
CA VAL A 64 -8.56 -5.75 -0.96
C VAL A 64 -7.92 -5.37 0.36
N ALA A 65 -6.62 -5.11 0.36
CA ALA A 65 -5.92 -4.64 1.57
C ALA A 65 -4.72 -3.78 1.24
N VAL A 66 -4.43 -2.86 2.12
CA VAL A 66 -3.19 -2.08 2.12
C VAL A 66 -2.53 -2.22 3.49
N GLU A 67 -1.29 -2.66 3.50
CA GLU A 67 -0.41 -2.65 4.67
C GLU A 67 0.42 -1.38 4.66
N ARG A 68 0.31 -0.55 5.67
CA ARG A 68 1.05 0.71 5.80
C ARG A 68 2.26 0.55 6.70
N LYS A 69 3.38 1.18 6.33
CA LYS A 69 4.58 1.23 7.17
C LYS A 69 5.30 2.58 7.05
N THR A 70 5.78 3.09 8.18
CA THR A 70 6.85 4.08 8.16
C THR A 70 8.13 3.43 7.63
N LEU A 71 9.14 4.20 7.26
CA LEU A 71 10.41 3.61 6.80
C LEU A 71 11.10 2.83 7.92
N ASP A 72 11.13 3.37 9.14
CA ASP A 72 11.75 2.69 10.29
C ASP A 72 11.03 1.36 10.61
N ASP A 73 9.70 1.34 10.58
CA ASP A 73 8.91 0.12 10.80
C ASP A 73 9.11 -0.90 9.67
N PHE A 74 9.21 -0.43 8.42
CA PHE A 74 9.51 -1.30 7.28
C PHE A 74 10.87 -1.96 7.46
N VAL A 75 11.92 -1.19 7.73
CA VAL A 75 13.28 -1.70 7.94
C VAL A 75 13.31 -2.69 9.11
N SER A 76 12.75 -2.31 10.25
CA SER A 76 12.68 -3.19 11.43
C SER A 76 11.94 -4.49 11.12
N THR A 77 10.85 -4.43 10.39
CA THR A 77 10.03 -5.58 10.02
C THR A 77 10.77 -6.53 9.09
N VAL A 78 11.38 -6.02 8.01
CA VAL A 78 12.03 -6.87 7.00
C VAL A 78 13.38 -7.44 7.47
N ILE A 79 14.00 -6.82 8.46
CA ILE A 79 15.29 -7.27 9.01
C ILE A 79 15.08 -8.16 10.25
N HIS A 80 14.23 -7.77 11.19
CA HIS A 80 14.14 -8.40 12.51
C HIS A 80 12.88 -9.25 12.72
N SER A 81 11.78 -8.96 12.04
CA SER A 81 10.48 -9.62 12.23
C SER A 81 10.00 -10.43 11.02
N ARG A 82 10.95 -11.03 10.29
CA ARG A 82 10.69 -11.67 8.98
C ARG A 82 9.60 -12.75 9.00
N SER A 83 9.59 -13.63 9.99
CA SER A 83 8.64 -14.75 10.05
C SER A 83 7.20 -14.25 10.17
N ARG A 84 6.95 -13.37 11.14
CA ARG A 84 5.62 -12.78 11.38
C ARG A 84 5.11 -11.99 10.17
N PHE A 85 6.01 -11.22 9.55
CA PHE A 85 5.65 -10.44 8.36
C PHE A 85 5.40 -11.34 7.14
N ARG A 86 6.12 -12.45 7.01
CA ARG A 86 5.84 -13.46 5.96
C ARG A 86 4.44 -14.04 6.09
N ASP A 87 3.97 -14.31 7.29
CA ASP A 87 2.61 -14.81 7.52
C ASP A 87 1.56 -13.78 7.08
N GLU A 88 1.81 -12.49 7.31
CA GLU A 88 0.97 -11.40 6.84
C GLU A 88 0.99 -11.30 5.31
N LEU A 89 2.17 -11.29 4.69
CA LEU A 89 2.33 -11.28 3.24
C LEU A 89 1.68 -12.51 2.58
N GLN A 90 1.77 -13.67 3.21
CA GLN A 90 1.12 -14.88 2.69
C GLN A 90 -0.42 -14.74 2.66
N LYS A 91 -1.01 -14.06 3.64
CA LYS A 91 -2.45 -13.74 3.60
C LYS A 91 -2.75 -12.75 2.48
N LEU A 92 -1.97 -11.67 2.38
CA LEU A 92 -2.14 -10.63 1.38
C LEU A 92 -2.01 -11.17 -0.05
N SER A 93 -1.10 -12.12 -0.28
CA SER A 93 -0.89 -12.74 -1.60
C SER A 93 -2.12 -13.49 -2.14
N GLY A 94 -3.04 -13.88 -1.27
CA GLY A 94 -4.33 -14.46 -1.63
C GLY A 94 -5.41 -13.43 -2.00
N TYR A 95 -5.15 -12.14 -1.80
CA TYR A 95 -6.11 -11.08 -2.08
C TYR A 95 -6.10 -10.71 -3.57
N ARG A 96 -7.24 -10.25 -4.07
CA ARG A 96 -7.36 -9.77 -5.46
C ARG A 96 -6.50 -8.53 -5.71
N ALA A 97 -6.42 -7.64 -4.72
CA ALA A 97 -5.64 -6.43 -4.76
C ALA A 97 -5.08 -6.15 -3.35
N ALA A 98 -3.78 -6.34 -3.20
CA ALA A 98 -3.08 -6.00 -1.97
C ALA A 98 -1.77 -5.30 -2.29
N CYS A 99 -1.29 -4.48 -1.37
CA CYS A 99 0.01 -3.85 -1.47
C CYS A 99 0.55 -3.43 -0.11
N VAL A 100 1.86 -3.25 -0.05
CA VAL A 100 2.56 -2.60 1.06
C VAL A 100 2.88 -1.17 0.64
N VAL A 101 2.56 -0.21 1.48
CA VAL A 101 2.86 1.21 1.26
C VAL A 101 3.86 1.68 2.31
N VAL A 102 4.96 2.25 1.85
CA VAL A 102 6.03 2.81 2.71
C VAL A 102 6.03 4.33 2.59
N GLU A 103 6.00 5.01 3.74
CA GLU A 103 5.95 6.48 3.85
C GLU A 103 7.33 7.14 3.63
N ALA A 104 8.06 6.67 2.63
CA ALA A 104 9.38 7.18 2.23
C ALA A 104 9.64 6.91 0.76
N GLY A 105 10.64 7.55 0.18
CA GLY A 105 11.10 7.24 -1.17
C GLY A 105 12.19 6.15 -1.17
N VAL A 106 12.40 5.52 -2.32
CA VAL A 106 13.53 4.58 -2.49
C VAL A 106 14.86 5.25 -2.19
N LEU A 107 15.00 6.55 -2.51
CA LEU A 107 16.20 7.31 -2.22
C LEU A 107 16.51 7.38 -0.72
N ASP A 108 15.47 7.40 0.13
CA ASP A 108 15.68 7.39 1.59
C ASP A 108 16.29 6.07 2.07
N VAL A 109 15.92 4.95 1.43
CA VAL A 109 16.55 3.65 1.66
C VAL A 109 18.01 3.67 1.23
N LEU A 110 18.28 4.11 0.00
CA LEU A 110 19.63 4.12 -0.59
C LEU A 110 20.60 5.03 0.17
N LEU A 111 20.09 6.15 0.72
CA LEU A 111 20.87 7.10 1.51
C LEU A 111 20.88 6.79 3.02
N HIS A 112 20.38 5.62 3.42
CA HIS A 112 20.32 5.19 4.83
C HIS A 112 19.64 6.23 5.74
N ARG A 113 18.46 6.75 5.33
CA ARG A 113 17.68 7.71 6.11
C ARG A 113 16.66 7.01 7.03
N TYR A 114 17.13 6.01 7.77
CA TYR A 114 16.34 5.22 8.72
C TYR A 114 17.18 4.85 9.93
N ARG A 115 16.55 4.39 10.99
CA ARG A 115 17.22 3.94 12.22
C ARG A 115 17.79 2.55 12.06
N GLY A 116 18.87 2.28 12.81
CA GLY A 116 19.54 0.99 12.84
C GLY A 116 20.69 0.93 11.82
N ASP A 117 21.36 -0.19 11.82
CA ASP A 117 22.61 -0.44 11.09
C ASP A 117 22.41 -1.35 9.85
N ALA A 118 21.17 -1.70 9.53
CA ALA A 118 20.89 -2.51 8.36
C ALA A 118 21.40 -1.84 7.08
N HIS A 119 22.16 -2.58 6.28
CA HIS A 119 22.72 -2.04 5.04
C HIS A 119 21.59 -1.77 4.03
N PRO A 120 21.59 -0.64 3.28
CA PRO A 120 20.59 -0.30 2.28
C PRO A 120 20.27 -1.42 1.29
N ASN A 121 21.29 -2.14 0.81
CA ASN A 121 21.09 -3.27 -0.11
C ASN A 121 20.30 -4.44 0.54
N ALA A 122 20.45 -4.66 1.85
CA ALA A 122 19.67 -5.69 2.56
C ALA A 122 18.21 -5.27 2.66
N VAL A 123 17.94 -4.00 2.96
CA VAL A 123 16.58 -3.45 3.00
C VAL A 123 15.92 -3.54 1.61
N LEU A 124 16.63 -3.09 0.58
CA LEU A 124 16.14 -3.14 -0.79
C LEU A 124 15.91 -4.58 -1.28
N GLY A 125 16.86 -5.49 -0.97
CA GLY A 125 16.74 -6.91 -1.31
C GLY A 125 15.52 -7.57 -0.66
N ASN A 126 15.21 -7.23 0.59
CA ASN A 126 14.00 -7.71 1.24
C ASN A 126 12.72 -7.11 0.61
N ALA A 127 12.73 -5.83 0.24
CA ALA A 127 11.61 -5.22 -0.48
C ALA A 127 11.35 -5.94 -1.82
N LEU A 128 12.41 -6.26 -2.56
CA LEU A 128 12.31 -7.02 -3.82
C LEU A 128 11.80 -8.44 -3.59
N SER A 129 12.23 -9.12 -2.51
CA SER A 129 11.68 -10.44 -2.16
C SER A 129 10.17 -10.40 -1.91
N ILE A 130 9.65 -9.35 -1.30
CA ILE A 130 8.20 -9.20 -1.11
C ILE A 130 7.50 -9.20 -2.47
N VAL A 131 7.99 -8.39 -3.40
CA VAL A 131 7.40 -8.27 -4.74
C VAL A 131 7.52 -9.56 -5.55
N LEU A 132 8.67 -10.23 -5.48
CA LEU A 132 8.98 -11.38 -6.33
C LEU A 132 8.41 -12.70 -5.78
N ASP A 133 8.50 -12.90 -4.47
CA ASP A 133 8.14 -14.17 -3.82
C ASP A 133 6.66 -14.21 -3.45
N PHE A 134 6.09 -13.09 -2.97
CA PHE A 134 4.69 -13.01 -2.54
C PHE A 134 3.78 -12.35 -3.57
N ARG A 135 4.35 -11.68 -4.58
CA ARG A 135 3.62 -10.89 -5.59
C ARG A 135 2.82 -9.73 -5.00
N ASP A 136 3.22 -9.28 -3.82
CA ASP A 136 2.65 -8.11 -3.17
C ASP A 136 3.45 -6.87 -3.58
N PRO A 137 2.88 -5.92 -4.32
CA PRO A 137 3.57 -4.69 -4.68
C PRO A 137 4.00 -3.90 -3.45
N VAL A 138 5.22 -3.35 -3.47
CA VAL A 138 5.71 -2.41 -2.46
C VAL A 138 5.84 -1.04 -3.09
N PHE A 139 5.08 -0.07 -2.60
CA PHE A 139 5.08 1.30 -3.09
C PHE A 139 5.78 2.23 -2.10
N PHE A 140 6.90 2.79 -2.53
CA PHE A 140 7.58 3.84 -1.80
C PHE A 140 6.99 5.19 -2.20
N CYS A 141 6.16 5.77 -1.34
CA CYS A 141 5.32 6.93 -1.65
C CYS A 141 5.95 8.28 -1.30
N GLY A 142 7.23 8.30 -0.89
CA GLY A 142 7.96 9.53 -0.62
C GLY A 142 7.74 10.12 0.77
N ASN A 143 6.50 10.28 1.20
CA ASN A 143 6.14 10.79 2.53
C ASN A 143 4.72 10.36 2.92
N ARG A 144 4.34 10.66 4.18
CA ARG A 144 3.04 10.29 4.73
C ARG A 144 1.86 10.91 3.95
N GLN A 145 1.95 12.15 3.52
CA GLN A 145 0.88 12.83 2.80
C GLN A 145 0.65 12.20 1.42
N ALA A 146 1.72 11.95 0.68
CA ALA A 146 1.66 11.28 -0.61
C ALA A 146 1.16 9.84 -0.47
N ALA A 147 1.59 9.12 0.58
CA ALA A 147 1.12 7.78 0.90
C ALA A 147 -0.40 7.77 1.18
N CYS A 148 -0.92 8.71 1.97
CA CYS A 148 -2.35 8.85 2.22
C CYS A 148 -3.16 9.03 0.93
N GLN A 149 -2.73 9.94 0.05
CA GLN A 149 -3.37 10.17 -1.25
C GLN A 149 -3.31 8.93 -2.14
N PHE A 150 -2.15 8.26 -2.17
CA PHE A 150 -1.97 7.04 -2.93
C PHE A 150 -2.89 5.92 -2.43
N VAL A 151 -2.95 5.69 -1.11
CA VAL A 151 -3.80 4.66 -0.51
C VAL A 151 -5.27 4.91 -0.81
N GLN A 152 -5.73 6.15 -0.67
CA GLN A 152 -7.13 6.49 -1.02
C GLN A 152 -7.41 6.18 -2.49
N ALA A 153 -6.54 6.61 -3.40
CA ALA A 153 -6.70 6.35 -4.83
C ALA A 153 -6.66 4.84 -5.16
N TYR A 154 -5.74 4.10 -4.52
CA TYR A 154 -5.62 2.64 -4.68
C TYR A 154 -6.90 1.91 -4.25
N LEU A 155 -7.41 2.21 -3.06
CA LEU A 155 -8.62 1.59 -2.53
C LEU A 155 -9.87 1.90 -3.37
N LEU A 156 -9.96 3.12 -3.91
CA LEU A 156 -11.09 3.51 -4.79
C LEU A 156 -11.00 2.90 -6.19
N ALA A 157 -9.81 2.48 -6.62
CA ALA A 157 -9.59 1.84 -7.92
C ALA A 157 -9.71 0.31 -7.88
N ALA A 158 -9.61 -0.29 -6.70
CA ALA A 158 -9.64 -1.74 -6.49
C ALA A 158 -11.05 -2.30 -6.53
#